data_0b33bf11dac03f0b4f3056e8d0384991
#
_entry.id   0b33bf11dac03f0b4f3056e8d0384991
#
_cell.length_a   1.000
_cell.length_b   1.000
_cell.length_c   1.000
_cell.angle_alpha   90.00
_cell.angle_beta   90.00
_cell.angle_gamma   90.00
#
_symmetry.space_group_name_H-M   'P 1'
#
loop_
_entity.id
_entity.type
_entity.pdbx_description
1 polymer ?
#
loop_
_entity_poly.entity_id
_entity_poly.type
_entity_poly.pdbx_seq_one_letter_code
_entity_poly.pdbx_strand_id
1 'polypeptide(L)'
;YKHGPTDPVVVTRAELHEFDSVYSAHFAGYGSIAATLQHAPGAVSELSITWLNPAQLGRMHETESLGVNYDYGCLTDIRLEVENGPTLSEAYVYNSLQGCMSLDGDAVALSEIKTKNRNGPSFSQPEAQIHARDHLEPGMPLEEFIQGCIDDPTLRHRRTEALEASAIPFSYSGFKREL
;
A
#
# COMPACT_ATOMS: atom_id res chain seq x y z
N TYR A 1 -18.96 18.02 4.03
CA TYR A 1 -19.26 16.58 4.09
C TYR A 1 -20.64 16.39 4.71
N LYS A 2 -21.63 15.97 3.91
CA LYS A 2 -22.94 15.56 4.45
C LYS A 2 -22.80 14.12 4.92
N HIS A 3 -22.50 13.93 6.19
CA HIS A 3 -22.57 12.62 6.82
C HIS A 3 -24.01 12.27 7.13
N GLY A 4 -24.59 11.33 6.35
CA GLY A 4 -25.73 10.56 6.85
C GLY A 4 -25.26 9.62 7.97
N PRO A 5 -26.18 9.07 8.79
CA PRO A 5 -25.83 8.08 9.80
C PRO A 5 -25.18 6.88 9.07
N THR A 6 -23.89 6.69 9.30
CA THR A 6 -23.15 5.53 8.79
C THR A 6 -23.15 4.49 9.89
N ASP A 7 -23.53 3.28 9.57
CA ASP A 7 -23.30 2.14 10.45
C ASP A 7 -21.81 2.09 10.83
N PRO A 8 -21.49 1.67 12.07
CA PRO A 8 -20.12 1.53 12.48
C PRO A 8 -19.34 0.59 11.53
N VAL A 9 -18.17 1.02 11.12
CA VAL A 9 -17.25 0.16 10.37
C VAL A 9 -16.61 -0.82 11.34
N VAL A 10 -16.71 -2.12 11.05
CA VAL A 10 -16.07 -3.16 11.85
C VAL A 10 -14.67 -3.39 11.32
N VAL A 11 -13.68 -3.28 12.20
CA VAL A 11 -12.27 -3.56 11.90
C VAL A 11 -11.79 -4.68 12.78
N THR A 12 -11.15 -5.69 12.20
CA THR A 12 -10.65 -6.87 12.92
C THR A 12 -9.19 -7.11 12.54
N ARG A 13 -8.37 -7.54 13.49
CA ARG A 13 -7.00 -7.98 13.20
C ARG A 13 -7.01 -9.30 12.45
N ALA A 14 -6.02 -9.50 11.60
CA ALA A 14 -5.82 -10.73 10.87
C ALA A 14 -4.33 -10.96 10.56
N GLU A 15 -3.96 -12.22 10.34
CA GLU A 15 -2.67 -12.60 9.78
C GLU A 15 -2.87 -13.03 8.31
N LEU A 16 -2.22 -12.32 7.40
CA LEU A 16 -2.22 -12.67 5.98
C LEU A 16 -0.91 -13.39 5.64
N HIS A 17 -1.03 -14.63 5.16
CA HIS A 17 0.09 -15.46 4.77
C HIS A 17 0.52 -15.18 3.33
N GLU A 18 1.81 -15.35 3.03
CA GLU A 18 2.45 -15.19 1.71
C GLU A 18 2.46 -13.75 1.17
N PHE A 19 2.23 -12.75 2.04
CA PHE A 19 2.23 -11.34 1.66
C PHE A 19 2.96 -10.49 2.70
N ASP A 20 3.52 -9.36 2.22
CA ASP A 20 4.02 -8.30 3.09
C ASP A 20 3.44 -6.94 2.70
N SER A 21 3.32 -6.06 3.67
CA SER A 21 2.97 -4.66 3.46
C SER A 21 4.21 -3.88 3.09
N VAL A 22 4.21 -3.28 1.91
CA VAL A 22 5.36 -2.60 1.33
C VAL A 22 5.00 -1.16 0.96
N TYR A 23 6.02 -0.30 0.80
CA TYR A 23 5.81 1.03 0.25
C TYR A 23 5.49 0.93 -1.24
N SER A 24 4.43 1.60 -1.67
CA SER A 24 4.15 1.75 -3.09
C SER A 24 5.13 2.75 -3.73
N ALA A 25 5.25 2.72 -5.04
CA ALA A 25 6.12 3.67 -5.75
C ALA A 25 5.41 4.99 -6.06
N HIS A 26 4.57 5.52 -5.14
CA HIS A 26 3.94 6.81 -5.34
C HIS A 26 3.86 7.68 -4.08
N PHE A 27 3.86 9.00 -4.30
CA PHE A 27 3.70 10.00 -3.25
C PHE A 27 2.24 10.40 -3.08
N ALA A 28 1.75 10.30 -1.86
CA ALA A 28 0.43 10.81 -1.49
C ALA A 28 0.41 12.35 -1.45
N GLY A 29 -0.76 12.96 -1.58
CA GLY A 29 -0.94 14.40 -1.59
C GLY A 29 -0.51 15.13 -0.31
N TYR A 30 -0.33 14.40 0.78
CA TYR A 30 0.17 14.89 2.07
C TYR A 30 1.65 14.55 2.32
N GLY A 31 2.40 14.18 1.27
CA GLY A 31 3.85 14.03 1.29
C GLY A 31 4.38 12.70 1.80
N SER A 32 3.53 11.76 2.20
CA SER A 32 3.97 10.40 2.53
C SER A 32 4.14 9.55 1.27
N ILE A 33 4.88 8.45 1.42
CA ILE A 33 4.88 7.35 0.45
C ILE A 33 3.77 6.38 0.88
N ALA A 34 2.89 6.04 -0.04
CA ALA A 34 1.74 5.20 0.24
C ALA A 34 2.12 3.73 0.44
N ALA A 35 1.22 2.97 1.05
CA ALA A 35 1.39 1.53 1.26
C ALA A 35 0.66 0.71 0.18
N THR A 36 1.15 -0.50 -0.06
CA THR A 36 0.50 -1.52 -0.88
C THR A 36 0.84 -2.90 -0.35
N LEU A 37 0.25 -3.95 -0.92
CA LEU A 37 0.67 -5.33 -0.67
C LEU A 37 1.62 -5.81 -1.76
N GLN A 38 2.51 -6.74 -1.39
CA GLN A 38 3.33 -7.51 -2.32
C GLN A 38 3.30 -8.98 -1.93
N HIS A 39 3.25 -9.86 -2.94
CA HIS A 39 3.39 -11.29 -2.71
C HIS A 39 4.80 -11.59 -2.22
N ALA A 40 4.89 -12.23 -1.06
CA ALA A 40 6.14 -12.51 -0.33
C ALA A 40 6.09 -13.92 0.26
N PRO A 41 6.49 -14.95 -0.50
CA PRO A 41 6.39 -16.33 -0.07
C PRO A 41 7.06 -16.59 1.29
N GLY A 42 6.33 -17.25 2.19
CA GLY A 42 6.75 -17.55 3.55
C GLY A 42 6.51 -16.43 4.57
N ALA A 43 6.24 -15.20 4.13
CA ALA A 43 5.92 -14.10 5.03
C ALA A 43 4.52 -14.25 5.65
N VAL A 44 4.35 -13.71 6.86
CA VAL A 44 3.03 -13.63 7.52
C VAL A 44 2.90 -12.24 8.14
N SER A 45 2.04 -11.41 7.56
CA SER A 45 1.83 -10.02 8.00
C SER A 45 0.62 -9.88 8.90
N GLU A 46 0.80 -9.16 10.02
CA GLU A 46 -0.30 -8.73 10.87
C GLU A 46 -0.97 -7.51 10.23
N LEU A 47 -2.24 -7.64 9.84
CA LEU A 47 -3.03 -6.62 9.17
C LEU A 47 -4.31 -6.32 9.95
N SER A 48 -5.00 -5.26 9.51
CA SER A 48 -6.41 -5.05 9.85
C SER A 48 -7.27 -5.29 8.61
N ILE A 49 -8.34 -6.06 8.76
CA ILE A 49 -9.38 -6.18 7.75
C ILE A 49 -10.59 -5.34 8.15
N THR A 50 -11.26 -4.81 7.16
CA THR A 50 -12.42 -3.94 7.34
C THR A 50 -13.64 -4.59 6.72
N TRP A 51 -14.68 -4.79 7.51
CA TRP A 51 -15.95 -5.33 7.06
C TRP A 51 -16.85 -4.19 6.60
N LEU A 52 -17.12 -4.13 5.30
CA LEU A 52 -17.87 -3.04 4.68
C LEU A 52 -19.19 -3.52 4.09
N ASN A 53 -20.25 -2.75 4.31
CA ASN A 53 -21.45 -2.88 3.50
C ASN A 53 -21.26 -2.16 2.14
N PRO A 54 -22.15 -2.40 1.15
CA PRO A 54 -22.00 -1.81 -0.19
C PRO A 54 -21.92 -0.27 -0.21
N ALA A 55 -22.61 0.42 0.70
CA ALA A 55 -22.57 1.88 0.77
C ALA A 55 -21.25 2.39 1.35
N GLN A 56 -20.69 1.68 2.32
CA GLN A 56 -19.36 1.97 2.89
C GLN A 56 -18.27 1.72 1.86
N LEU A 57 -18.36 0.59 1.13
CA LEU A 57 -17.41 0.26 0.05
C LEU A 57 -17.45 1.33 -1.04
N GLY A 58 -18.63 1.76 -1.48
CA GLY A 58 -18.75 2.83 -2.46
C GLY A 58 -18.05 4.14 -2.03
N ARG A 59 -18.16 4.50 -0.75
CA ARG A 59 -17.42 5.66 -0.20
C ARG A 59 -15.90 5.45 -0.16
N MET A 60 -15.45 4.25 0.16
CA MET A 60 -14.03 3.93 0.13
C MET A 60 -13.47 4.06 -1.29
N HIS A 61 -14.18 3.57 -2.30
CA HIS A 61 -13.82 3.76 -3.70
C HIS A 61 -13.62 5.24 -4.09
N GLU A 62 -14.44 6.15 -3.55
CA GLU A 62 -14.32 7.60 -3.81
C GLU A 62 -13.02 8.21 -3.26
N THR A 63 -12.41 7.59 -2.23
CA THR A 63 -11.20 8.11 -1.57
C THR A 63 -9.91 7.47 -2.06
N GLU A 64 -9.96 6.30 -2.69
CA GLU A 64 -8.78 5.49 -3.04
C GLU A 64 -8.18 5.81 -4.41
N SER A 65 -8.68 6.83 -5.12
CA SER A 65 -8.16 7.21 -6.45
C SER A 65 -8.05 6.02 -7.41
N LEU A 66 -9.15 5.25 -7.51
CA LEU A 66 -9.22 4.07 -8.37
C LEU A 66 -8.90 4.37 -9.82
N GLY A 67 -8.16 3.48 -10.48
CA GLY A 67 -7.71 3.62 -11.86
C GLY A 67 -6.60 4.66 -12.06
N VAL A 68 -6.17 5.36 -11.00
CA VAL A 68 -5.06 6.33 -11.02
C VAL A 68 -3.91 5.81 -10.15
N ASN A 69 -4.16 5.57 -8.86
CA ASN A 69 -3.15 5.09 -7.93
C ASN A 69 -3.37 3.61 -7.55
N TYR A 70 -4.61 3.17 -7.52
CA TYR A 70 -4.95 1.83 -7.08
C TYR A 70 -5.91 1.12 -8.03
N ASP A 71 -5.70 -0.20 -8.15
CA ASP A 71 -6.71 -1.15 -8.58
C ASP A 71 -7.45 -1.70 -7.37
N TYR A 72 -8.74 -1.96 -7.54
CA TYR A 72 -9.52 -2.76 -6.61
C TYR A 72 -9.70 -4.16 -7.17
N GLY A 73 -9.47 -5.17 -6.36
CA GLY A 73 -9.64 -6.55 -6.78
C GLY A 73 -9.66 -7.54 -5.62
N CYS A 74 -9.98 -8.78 -5.96
CA CYS A 74 -10.03 -9.90 -5.04
C CYS A 74 -8.73 -10.68 -5.09
N LEU A 75 -8.12 -10.90 -3.93
CA LEU A 75 -7.09 -11.93 -3.72
C LEU A 75 -7.80 -13.25 -3.47
N THR A 76 -7.54 -14.26 -4.28
CA THR A 76 -8.06 -15.63 -4.12
C THR A 76 -6.93 -16.60 -3.80
N ASP A 77 -7.26 -17.76 -3.29
CA ASP A 77 -6.29 -18.80 -2.90
C ASP A 77 -5.29 -18.31 -1.83
N ILE A 78 -5.74 -17.42 -0.95
CA ILE A 78 -4.98 -16.88 0.17
C ILE A 78 -5.33 -17.64 1.46
N ARG A 79 -4.48 -17.45 2.48
CA ARG A 79 -4.77 -17.79 3.86
C ARG A 79 -4.76 -16.53 4.69
N LEU A 80 -5.95 -16.09 5.11
CA LEU A 80 -6.17 -14.93 5.95
C LEU A 80 -6.83 -15.38 7.26
N GLU A 81 -6.08 -15.42 8.34
CA GLU A 81 -6.55 -15.85 9.66
C GLU A 81 -7.08 -14.65 10.43
N VAL A 82 -8.39 -14.59 10.60
CA VAL A 82 -9.05 -13.51 11.33
C VAL A 82 -8.97 -13.75 12.84
N GLU A 83 -8.54 -12.76 13.60
CA GLU A 83 -8.47 -12.85 15.06
C GLU A 83 -9.86 -13.18 15.66
N ASN A 84 -9.94 -14.28 16.40
CA ASN A 84 -11.19 -14.83 16.97
C ASN A 84 -12.29 -15.07 15.92
N GLY A 85 -11.93 -15.31 14.66
CA GLY A 85 -12.83 -15.48 13.53
C GLY A 85 -12.44 -16.64 12.61
N PRO A 86 -13.02 -16.68 11.42
CA PRO A 86 -12.72 -17.71 10.44
C PRO A 86 -11.35 -17.50 9.77
N THR A 87 -10.84 -18.56 9.14
CA THR A 87 -9.82 -18.43 8.10
C THR A 87 -10.52 -18.21 6.77
N LEU A 88 -10.12 -17.16 6.05
CA LEU A 88 -10.67 -16.81 4.75
C LEU A 88 -9.68 -17.20 3.64
N SER A 89 -10.23 -17.62 2.50
CA SER A 89 -9.47 -17.96 1.30
C SER A 89 -9.49 -16.86 0.24
N GLU A 90 -10.23 -15.78 0.51
CA GLU A 90 -10.32 -14.62 -0.36
C GLU A 90 -10.51 -13.34 0.44
N ALA A 91 -10.03 -12.24 -0.09
CA ALA A 91 -10.24 -10.89 0.46
C ALA A 91 -10.07 -9.84 -0.64
N TYR A 92 -10.77 -8.73 -0.49
CA TYR A 92 -10.61 -7.59 -1.39
C TYR A 92 -9.52 -6.65 -0.92
N VAL A 93 -8.82 -6.06 -1.86
CA VAL A 93 -7.68 -5.16 -1.60
C VAL A 93 -7.62 -4.03 -2.63
N TYR A 94 -7.12 -2.88 -2.17
CA TYR A 94 -6.63 -1.83 -3.06
C TYR A 94 -5.13 -2.04 -3.24
N ASN A 95 -4.72 -2.33 -4.47
CA ASN A 95 -3.31 -2.57 -4.77
C ASN A 95 -2.76 -1.50 -5.70
N SER A 96 -1.53 -1.04 -5.43
CA SER A 96 -0.93 0.06 -6.18
C SER A 96 -0.71 -0.29 -7.64
N LEU A 97 -1.11 0.63 -8.53
CA LEU A 97 -0.83 0.56 -9.96
C LEU A 97 0.64 0.86 -10.28
N GLN A 98 1.33 1.62 -9.42
CA GLN A 98 2.74 1.99 -9.58
C GLN A 98 3.71 0.91 -9.07
N GLY A 99 3.19 -0.22 -8.60
CA GLY A 99 4.02 -1.26 -7.97
C GLY A 99 4.58 -0.84 -6.61
N CYS A 100 5.65 -1.47 -6.16
CA CYS A 100 6.28 -1.16 -4.88
C CYS A 100 7.70 -0.61 -5.03
N MET A 101 8.08 0.25 -4.09
CA MET A 101 9.43 0.79 -3.98
C MET A 101 10.44 -0.32 -3.75
N SER A 102 11.60 -0.24 -4.41
CA SER A 102 12.65 -1.25 -4.33
C SER A 102 13.98 -0.71 -3.80
N LEU A 103 14.73 -1.60 -3.16
CA LEU A 103 16.14 -1.40 -2.82
C LEU A 103 16.90 -2.66 -3.23
N ASP A 104 17.88 -2.51 -4.10
CA ASP A 104 18.71 -3.62 -4.63
C ASP A 104 17.92 -4.79 -5.24
N GLY A 105 16.71 -4.52 -5.74
CA GLY A 105 15.81 -5.50 -6.36
C GLY A 105 14.81 -6.15 -5.40
N ASP A 106 14.86 -5.82 -4.11
CA ASP A 106 13.90 -6.28 -3.10
C ASP A 106 12.87 -5.19 -2.79
N ALA A 107 11.63 -5.60 -2.53
CA ALA A 107 10.57 -4.69 -2.11
C ALA A 107 10.84 -4.12 -0.71
N VAL A 108 10.66 -2.82 -0.54
CA VAL A 108 10.86 -2.13 0.75
C VAL A 108 9.59 -2.21 1.59
N ALA A 109 9.64 -2.96 2.67
CA ALA A 109 8.51 -3.17 3.56
C ALA A 109 8.33 -2.02 4.58
N LEU A 110 7.10 -1.89 5.11
CA LEU A 110 6.82 -1.00 6.23
C LEU A 110 7.31 -1.63 7.53
N SER A 111 8.23 -0.95 8.22
CA SER A 111 8.78 -1.45 9.49
C SER A 111 7.76 -1.48 10.62
N GLU A 112 6.72 -0.64 10.55
CA GLU A 112 5.63 -0.56 11.52
C GLU A 112 4.66 -1.75 11.45
N ILE A 113 4.65 -2.47 10.33
CA ILE A 113 3.84 -3.68 10.16
C ILE A 113 4.64 -4.89 10.63
N LYS A 114 4.12 -5.61 11.61
CA LYS A 114 4.75 -6.85 12.06
C LYS A 114 4.56 -7.92 11.01
N THR A 115 5.67 -8.42 10.51
CA THR A 115 5.70 -9.53 9.55
C THR A 115 6.70 -10.58 10.00
N LYS A 116 6.22 -11.80 10.20
CA LYS A 116 7.07 -12.98 10.47
C LYS A 116 7.72 -13.42 9.16
N ASN A 117 8.96 -13.88 9.22
CA ASN A 117 9.74 -14.38 8.08
C ASN A 117 9.84 -13.38 6.91
N ARG A 118 9.87 -12.09 7.22
CA ARG A 118 10.11 -11.06 6.21
C ARG A 118 11.46 -11.28 5.56
N ASN A 119 11.48 -11.23 4.23
CA ASN A 119 12.70 -11.19 3.43
C ASN A 119 12.81 -9.80 2.81
N GLY A 120 14.00 -9.21 2.89
CA GLY A 120 14.24 -7.89 2.32
C GLY A 120 14.22 -6.73 3.33
N PRO A 121 14.49 -5.50 2.85
CA PRO A 121 14.60 -4.31 3.68
C PRO A 121 13.24 -3.86 4.23
N SER A 122 13.28 -3.20 5.39
CA SER A 122 12.11 -2.53 5.92
C SER A 122 12.48 -1.14 6.43
N PHE A 123 11.67 -0.15 6.12
CA PHE A 123 11.86 1.24 6.46
C PHE A 123 10.68 1.78 7.27
N SER A 124 10.97 2.74 8.12
CA SER A 124 9.96 3.67 8.62
C SER A 124 9.58 4.67 7.51
N GLN A 125 8.48 5.39 7.68
CA GLN A 125 8.07 6.41 6.71
C GLN A 125 9.17 7.46 6.43
N PRO A 126 9.90 8.01 7.44
CA PRO A 126 11.01 8.91 7.18
C PRO A 126 12.17 8.28 6.39
N GLU A 127 12.53 7.01 6.68
CA GLU A 127 13.57 6.30 5.95
C GLU A 127 13.17 6.04 4.49
N ALA A 128 11.92 5.69 4.23
CA ALA A 128 11.40 5.54 2.89
C ALA A 128 11.42 6.87 2.11
N GLN A 129 11.07 7.98 2.76
CA GLN A 129 11.16 9.32 2.16
C GLN A 129 12.60 9.74 1.87
N ILE A 130 13.55 9.44 2.77
CA ILE A 130 14.99 9.67 2.56
C ILE A 130 15.47 8.85 1.37
N HIS A 131 15.14 7.57 1.31
CA HIS A 131 15.52 6.70 0.21
C HIS A 131 14.98 7.22 -1.13
N ALA A 132 13.70 7.58 -1.19
CA ALA A 132 13.11 8.14 -2.40
C ALA A 132 13.77 9.47 -2.81
N ARG A 133 14.04 10.38 -1.85
CA ARG A 133 14.74 11.64 -2.10
C ARG A 133 16.15 11.38 -2.63
N ASP A 134 16.92 10.48 -2.02
CA ASP A 134 18.29 10.18 -2.43
C ASP A 134 18.36 9.53 -3.81
N HIS A 135 17.35 8.76 -4.17
CA HIS A 135 17.19 8.18 -5.51
C HIS A 135 16.85 9.22 -6.57
N LEU A 136 15.93 10.15 -6.27
CA LEU A 136 15.38 11.08 -7.25
C LEU A 136 16.13 12.42 -7.30
N GLU A 137 16.47 12.98 -6.16
CA GLU A 137 17.05 14.33 -6.02
C GLU A 137 18.12 14.32 -4.90
N PRO A 138 19.25 13.63 -5.11
CA PRO A 138 20.29 13.50 -4.09
C PRO A 138 20.82 14.87 -3.65
N GLY A 139 20.89 15.06 -2.33
CA GLY A 139 21.38 16.30 -1.72
C GLY A 139 20.32 17.37 -1.46
N MET A 140 19.09 17.21 -1.95
CA MET A 140 17.99 18.11 -1.57
C MET A 140 17.65 17.94 -0.09
N PRO A 141 17.38 18.99 0.69
CA PRO A 141 16.86 18.87 2.05
C PRO A 141 15.55 18.07 2.06
N LEU A 142 15.43 17.13 3.00
CA LEU A 142 14.24 16.23 3.05
C LEU A 142 12.94 17.02 3.21
N GLU A 143 12.94 18.05 4.06
CA GLU A 143 11.78 18.91 4.28
C GLU A 143 11.31 19.59 2.99
N GLU A 144 12.25 20.14 2.20
CA GLU A 144 11.97 20.76 0.91
C GLU A 144 11.44 19.76 -0.11
N PHE A 145 12.01 18.55 -0.13
CA PHE A 145 11.54 17.46 -0.98
C PHE A 145 10.09 17.07 -0.66
N ILE A 146 9.77 16.87 0.63
CA ILE A 146 8.42 16.51 1.08
C ILE A 146 7.45 17.66 0.80
N GLN A 147 7.82 18.89 1.15
CA GLN A 147 6.97 20.07 0.95
C GLN A 147 6.66 20.29 -0.53
N GLY A 148 7.64 20.07 -1.41
CA GLY A 148 7.43 20.11 -2.86
C GLY A 148 6.37 19.08 -3.34
N CYS A 149 6.34 17.89 -2.75
CA CYS A 149 5.29 16.91 -3.07
C CYS A 149 3.90 17.34 -2.57
N ILE A 150 3.83 18.09 -1.47
CA ILE A 150 2.56 18.58 -0.92
C ILE A 150 2.02 19.73 -1.76
N ASP A 151 2.86 20.72 -2.04
CA ASP A 151 2.46 22.01 -2.61
C ASP A 151 2.28 21.98 -4.14
N ASP A 152 3.03 21.11 -4.83
CA ASP A 152 3.00 21.01 -6.29
C ASP A 152 2.55 19.62 -6.78
N PRO A 153 1.28 19.44 -7.16
CA PRO A 153 0.77 18.19 -7.72
C PRO A 153 1.49 17.73 -8.99
N THR A 154 2.00 18.67 -9.79
CA THR A 154 2.74 18.34 -11.02
C THR A 154 4.13 17.79 -10.69
N LEU A 155 4.82 18.41 -9.74
CA LEU A 155 6.10 17.90 -9.25
C LEU A 155 5.94 16.53 -8.59
N ARG A 156 4.91 16.37 -7.74
CA ARG A 156 4.59 15.10 -7.12
C ARG A 156 4.37 13.99 -8.17
N HIS A 157 3.61 14.28 -9.23
CA HIS A 157 3.36 13.33 -10.30
C HIS A 157 4.65 12.93 -11.01
N ARG A 158 5.49 13.87 -11.40
CA ARG A 158 6.79 13.59 -12.02
C ARG A 158 7.71 12.74 -11.13
N ARG A 159 7.74 13.01 -9.82
CA ARG A 159 8.51 12.22 -8.86
C ARG A 159 7.93 10.80 -8.71
N THR A 160 6.62 10.67 -8.75
CA THR A 160 5.96 9.34 -8.77
C THR A 160 6.35 8.56 -10.02
N GLU A 161 6.26 9.14 -11.22
CA GLU A 161 6.67 8.48 -12.46
C GLU A 161 8.16 8.06 -12.43
N ALA A 162 9.02 8.90 -11.88
CA ALA A 162 10.44 8.59 -11.75
C ALA A 162 10.71 7.47 -10.74
N LEU A 163 9.97 7.40 -9.63
CA LEU A 163 10.06 6.33 -8.65
C LEU A 163 9.51 5.02 -9.21
N GLU A 164 8.40 5.07 -9.95
CA GLU A 164 7.78 3.93 -10.64
C GLU A 164 8.72 3.27 -11.65
N ALA A 165 9.60 4.03 -12.30
CA ALA A 165 10.55 3.50 -13.27
C ALA A 165 11.51 2.43 -12.69
N SER A 166 11.71 2.41 -11.36
CA SER A 166 12.51 1.42 -10.63
C SER A 166 11.69 0.48 -9.75
N ALA A 167 10.35 0.57 -9.83
CA ALA A 167 9.46 -0.19 -8.98
C ALA A 167 9.36 -1.67 -9.37
N ILE A 168 9.05 -2.51 -8.37
CA ILE A 168 8.69 -3.90 -8.62
C ILE A 168 7.18 -3.98 -8.82
N PRO A 169 6.69 -4.49 -9.97
CA PRO A 169 5.27 -4.64 -10.20
C PRO A 169 4.65 -5.67 -9.25
N PHE A 170 3.40 -5.47 -8.89
CA PHE A 170 2.64 -6.49 -8.18
C PHE A 170 2.47 -7.73 -9.05
N SER A 171 2.79 -8.90 -8.49
CA SER A 171 2.70 -10.17 -9.19
C SER A 171 2.13 -11.25 -8.27
N TYR A 172 0.85 -11.54 -8.43
CA TYR A 172 0.17 -12.66 -7.77
C TYR A 172 -0.92 -13.21 -8.67
N SER A 173 -0.83 -14.51 -9.00
CA SER A 173 -1.75 -15.16 -9.95
C SER A 173 -3.19 -15.24 -9.47
N GLY A 174 -3.40 -15.21 -8.15
CA GLY A 174 -4.72 -15.19 -7.51
C GLY A 174 -5.36 -13.81 -7.39
N PHE A 175 -4.76 -12.74 -7.94
CA PHE A 175 -5.37 -11.42 -7.96
C PHE A 175 -6.32 -11.27 -9.16
N LYS A 176 -7.58 -10.98 -8.88
CA LYS A 176 -8.62 -10.74 -9.89
C LYS A 176 -9.09 -9.30 -9.77
N ARG A 177 -8.77 -8.48 -10.76
CA ARG A 177 -9.21 -7.09 -10.84
C ARG A 177 -10.74 -7.04 -10.98
N GLU A 178 -11.38 -6.17 -10.19
CA GLU A 178 -12.83 -5.95 -10.21
C GLU A 178 -13.21 -4.62 -10.87
N LEU A 179 -12.34 -3.59 -10.80
CA LEU A 179 -12.55 -2.26 -11.35
C LEU A 179 -11.27 -1.75 -12.03
#